data_d80f93fe1d075807058ce12dd2066301
#
_entry.id   d80f93fe1d075807058ce12dd2066301
#
_cell.length_a   1.000
_cell.length_b   1.000
_cell.length_c   1.000
_cell.angle_alpha   90.00
_cell.angle_beta   90.00
_cell.angle_gamma   90.00
#
_symmetry.space_group_name_H-M   'P 1'
#
loop_
_entity.id
_entity.type
_entity.pdbx_description
1 polymer ?
#
loop_
_entity_poly.entity_id
_entity_poly.type
_entity_poly.pdbx_seq_one_letter_code
_entity_poly.pdbx_strand_id
1 'polypeptide(L)'
;MSDSAKHSITYLRFLHLVQAIRQIPTFPKMDPVEDRLLTMLGVKWHDAQQVSVLEAMGLSTEISATTAHRRLKTLRQKGMIELDIDKIDSRVKYVVPTELARKYFVALGQAIDKAAQPT
;
A
#
# COMPACT_ATOMS: atom_id res chain seq x y z
N MET A 1 -13.13 -31.97 2.20
CA MET A 1 -12.01 -31.20 1.61
C MET A 1 -10.94 -31.04 2.68
N SER A 2 -9.68 -31.22 2.35
CA SER A 2 -8.59 -31.05 3.31
C SER A 2 -8.43 -29.58 3.67
N ASP A 3 -7.85 -29.29 4.84
CA ASP A 3 -7.56 -27.92 5.28
C ASP A 3 -6.66 -27.21 4.29
N SER A 4 -5.67 -27.91 3.70
CA SER A 4 -4.78 -27.36 2.70
C SER A 4 -5.55 -26.87 1.45
N ALA A 5 -6.47 -27.67 0.93
CA ALA A 5 -7.30 -27.28 -0.21
C ALA A 5 -8.21 -26.10 0.12
N LYS A 6 -8.77 -26.09 1.32
CA LYS A 6 -9.65 -25.03 1.82
C LYS A 6 -8.90 -23.70 1.91
N HIS A 7 -7.70 -23.72 2.47
CA HIS A 7 -6.86 -22.53 2.59
C HIS A 7 -6.41 -22.01 1.21
N SER A 8 -6.09 -22.91 0.30
CA SER A 8 -5.74 -22.59 -1.07
C SER A 8 -6.89 -21.85 -1.78
N ILE A 9 -8.12 -22.34 -1.64
CA ILE A 9 -9.31 -21.72 -2.22
C ILE A 9 -9.52 -20.33 -1.63
N THR A 10 -9.39 -20.18 -0.33
CA THR A 10 -9.53 -18.89 0.35
C THR A 10 -8.54 -17.87 -0.21
N TYR A 11 -7.27 -18.25 -0.37
CA TYR A 11 -6.25 -17.38 -0.92
C TYR A 11 -6.56 -16.95 -2.36
N LEU A 12 -6.96 -17.89 -3.21
CA LEU A 12 -7.29 -17.60 -4.61
C LEU A 12 -8.52 -16.71 -4.72
N ARG A 13 -9.52 -16.89 -3.85
CA ARG A 13 -10.68 -15.99 -3.77
C ARG A 13 -10.24 -14.59 -3.39
N PHE A 14 -9.32 -14.46 -2.43
CA PHE A 14 -8.75 -13.18 -2.04
C PHE A 14 -8.07 -12.50 -3.22
N LEU A 15 -7.25 -13.22 -4.00
CA LEU A 15 -6.58 -12.66 -5.17
C LEU A 15 -7.57 -12.15 -6.22
N HIS A 16 -8.67 -12.88 -6.46
CA HIS A 16 -9.74 -12.43 -7.36
C HIS A 16 -10.36 -11.12 -6.88
N LEU A 17 -10.62 -11.01 -5.56
CA LEU A 17 -11.20 -9.80 -4.98
C LEU A 17 -10.23 -8.62 -5.08
N VAL A 18 -8.94 -8.85 -4.87
CA VAL A 18 -7.91 -7.80 -5.03
C VAL A 18 -7.87 -7.29 -6.47
N GLN A 19 -7.92 -8.19 -7.45
CA GLN A 19 -7.96 -7.80 -8.86
C GLN A 19 -9.19 -6.93 -9.16
N ALA A 20 -10.35 -7.31 -8.62
CA ALA A 20 -11.57 -6.52 -8.78
C ALA A 20 -11.44 -5.13 -8.16
N ILE A 21 -10.83 -5.02 -6.99
CA ILE A 21 -10.58 -3.74 -6.31
C ILE A 21 -9.68 -2.85 -7.17
N ARG A 22 -8.63 -3.41 -7.76
CA ARG A 22 -7.70 -2.67 -8.63
C ARG A 22 -8.36 -2.15 -9.90
N GLN A 23 -9.52 -2.69 -10.29
CA GLN A 23 -10.28 -2.22 -11.44
C GLN A 23 -11.31 -1.14 -11.08
N ILE A 24 -11.54 -0.85 -9.80
CA ILE A 24 -12.46 0.19 -9.37
C ILE A 24 -11.92 1.55 -9.83
N PRO A 25 -12.70 2.34 -10.59
CA PRO A 25 -12.19 3.60 -11.17
C PRO A 25 -11.71 4.63 -10.15
N THR A 26 -12.22 4.58 -8.92
CA THR A 26 -11.82 5.49 -7.84
C THR A 26 -10.35 5.33 -7.47
N PHE A 27 -9.81 4.11 -7.60
CA PHE A 27 -8.43 3.84 -7.25
C PHE A 27 -7.52 3.99 -8.47
N PRO A 28 -6.35 4.64 -8.32
CA PRO A 28 -5.42 4.77 -9.43
C PRO A 28 -4.80 3.42 -9.77
N LYS A 29 -4.41 3.26 -11.03
CA LYS A 29 -3.64 2.09 -11.43
C LYS A 29 -2.21 2.26 -10.96
N MET A 30 -1.74 1.32 -10.18
CA MET A 30 -0.38 1.32 -9.64
C MET A 30 0.44 0.22 -10.29
N ASP A 31 1.71 0.52 -10.60
CA ASP A 31 2.62 -0.52 -11.05
C ASP A 31 3.07 -1.36 -9.84
N PRO A 32 3.73 -2.52 -10.07
CA PRO A 32 4.15 -3.39 -8.98
C PRO A 32 5.08 -2.72 -7.95
N VAL A 33 5.93 -1.80 -8.38
CA VAL A 33 6.86 -1.09 -7.49
C VAL A 33 6.09 -0.11 -6.61
N GLU A 34 5.16 0.65 -7.19
CA GLU A 34 4.29 1.55 -6.45
C GLU A 34 3.48 0.81 -5.40
N ASP A 35 2.87 -0.31 -5.79
CA ASP A 35 2.06 -1.13 -4.89
C ASP A 35 2.90 -1.69 -3.74
N ARG A 36 4.10 -2.15 -4.03
CA ARG A 36 5.04 -2.65 -3.02
C ARG A 36 5.45 -1.56 -2.02
N LEU A 37 5.80 -0.37 -2.52
CA LEU A 37 6.17 0.76 -1.66
C LEU A 37 4.99 1.16 -0.78
N LEU A 38 3.80 1.24 -1.33
CA LEU A 38 2.60 1.58 -0.58
C LEU A 38 2.32 0.55 0.52
N THR A 39 2.49 -0.73 0.22
CA THR A 39 2.34 -1.81 1.19
C THR A 39 3.33 -1.67 2.34
N MET A 40 4.60 -1.42 2.03
CA MET A 40 5.65 -1.25 3.04
C MET A 40 5.41 -0.03 3.91
N LEU A 41 4.98 1.08 3.30
CA LEU A 41 4.59 2.28 4.02
C LEU A 41 3.40 2.00 4.94
N GLY A 42 2.41 1.26 4.44
CA GLY A 42 1.22 0.90 5.22
C GLY A 42 1.57 0.15 6.51
N VAL A 43 2.53 -0.76 6.46
CA VAL A 43 3.01 -1.48 7.64
C VAL A 43 3.64 -0.51 8.64
N LYS A 44 4.47 0.42 8.18
CA LYS A 44 5.10 1.43 9.05
C LYS A 44 4.05 2.33 9.69
N TRP A 45 3.09 2.81 8.91
CA TRP A 45 2.00 3.66 9.43
C TRP A 45 1.15 2.93 10.46
N HIS A 46 0.88 1.65 10.23
CA HIS A 46 0.14 0.83 11.19
C HIS A 46 0.87 0.72 12.53
N ASP A 47 2.20 0.67 12.50
CA ASP A 47 3.04 0.64 13.69
C ASP A 47 3.25 2.03 14.31
N ALA A 48 2.48 3.02 13.87
CA ALA A 48 2.54 4.42 14.32
C ALA A 48 3.91 5.06 14.13
N GLN A 49 4.65 4.63 13.11
CA GLN A 49 5.97 5.18 12.79
C GLN A 49 5.84 6.30 11.77
N GLN A 50 6.56 7.39 12.00
CA GLN A 50 6.77 8.42 10.99
C GLN A 50 7.83 7.93 10.02
N VAL A 51 7.61 8.15 8.73
CA VAL A 51 8.54 7.74 7.67
C VAL A 51 8.93 8.97 6.87
N SER A 52 10.18 9.40 6.99
CA SER A 52 10.69 10.49 6.15
C SER A 52 10.83 10.00 4.70
N VAL A 53 10.91 10.97 3.77
CA VAL A 53 11.16 10.65 2.35
C VAL A 53 12.46 9.85 2.22
N LEU A 54 13.51 10.25 2.94
CA LEU A 54 14.79 9.55 2.91
C LEU A 54 14.67 8.10 3.40
N GLU A 55 13.96 7.88 4.49
CA GLU A 55 13.70 6.54 5.01
C GLU A 55 12.87 5.70 4.02
N ALA A 56 11.85 6.32 3.41
CA ALA A 56 11.02 5.65 2.42
C ALA A 56 11.81 5.17 1.21
N MET A 57 12.83 5.93 0.80
CA MET A 57 13.71 5.55 -0.31
C MET A 57 14.55 4.30 -0.01
N GLY A 58 14.77 3.99 1.25
CA GLY A 58 15.57 2.85 1.69
C GLY A 58 14.77 1.69 2.29
N LEU A 59 13.44 1.69 2.17
CA LEU A 59 12.60 0.64 2.78
C LEU A 59 12.86 -0.75 2.21
N SER A 60 13.18 -0.85 0.94
CA SER A 60 13.43 -2.14 0.30
C SER A 60 14.84 -2.20 -0.27
N THR A 61 15.57 -3.27 0.04
CA THR A 61 16.90 -3.53 -0.54
C THR A 61 16.80 -3.94 -2.01
N GLU A 62 15.61 -4.36 -2.46
CA GLU A 62 15.39 -4.79 -3.84
C GLU A 62 15.02 -3.64 -4.79
N ILE A 63 14.74 -2.46 -4.23
CA ILE A 63 14.38 -1.27 -5.00
C ILE A 63 15.47 -0.23 -4.77
N SER A 64 16.10 0.24 -5.87
CA SER A 64 17.13 1.29 -5.74
C SER A 64 16.53 2.57 -5.18
N ALA A 65 17.35 3.38 -4.51
CA ALA A 65 16.90 4.66 -3.96
C ALA A 65 16.34 5.58 -5.06
N THR A 66 16.95 5.59 -6.23
CA THR A 66 16.49 6.39 -7.36
C THR A 66 15.11 5.95 -7.85
N THR A 67 14.89 4.63 -7.98
CA THR A 67 13.59 4.09 -8.38
C THR A 67 12.55 4.36 -7.30
N ALA A 68 12.88 4.15 -6.03
CA ALA A 68 11.98 4.44 -4.92
C ALA A 68 11.56 5.91 -4.92
N HIS A 69 12.50 6.83 -5.08
CA HIS A 69 12.22 8.27 -5.13
C HIS A 69 11.24 8.60 -6.26
N ARG A 70 11.49 8.05 -7.44
CA ARG A 70 10.63 8.26 -8.62
C ARG A 70 9.22 7.73 -8.38
N ARG A 71 9.09 6.55 -7.77
CA ARG A 71 7.78 5.94 -7.51
C ARG A 71 7.03 6.61 -6.35
N LEU A 72 7.73 7.14 -5.37
CA LEU A 72 7.10 7.97 -4.35
C LEU A 72 6.48 9.21 -4.98
N LYS A 73 7.17 9.81 -5.94
CA LYS A 73 6.65 10.96 -6.68
C LYS A 73 5.38 10.60 -7.46
N THR A 74 5.37 9.45 -8.16
CA THR A 74 4.18 9.01 -8.90
C THR A 74 3.03 8.63 -7.97
N LEU A 75 3.30 8.01 -6.83
CA LEU A 75 2.29 7.75 -5.81
C LEU A 75 1.65 9.03 -5.31
N ARG A 76 2.46 10.08 -5.13
CA ARG A 76 1.95 11.39 -4.73
C ARG A 76 1.07 12.00 -5.82
N GLN A 77 1.50 11.94 -7.07
CA GLN A 77 0.72 12.42 -8.21
C GLN A 77 -0.61 11.68 -8.35
N LYS A 78 -0.63 10.40 -8.03
CA LYS A 78 -1.84 9.55 -8.05
C LYS A 78 -2.74 9.76 -6.83
N GLY A 79 -2.30 10.58 -5.87
CA GLY A 79 -3.11 10.90 -4.69
C GLY A 79 -3.11 9.83 -3.60
N MET A 80 -2.14 8.92 -3.61
CA MET A 80 -2.06 7.85 -2.60
C MET A 80 -1.21 8.25 -1.39
N ILE A 81 -0.29 9.18 -1.56
CA ILE A 81 0.50 9.71 -0.46
C ILE A 81 0.55 11.23 -0.53
N GLU A 82 0.84 11.84 0.62
CA GLU A 82 1.12 13.26 0.76
C GLU A 82 2.43 13.43 1.51
N LEU A 83 2.99 14.64 1.43
CA LEU A 83 4.16 14.99 2.21
C LEU A 83 3.77 15.97 3.29
N ASP A 84 4.21 15.67 4.51
CA ASP A 84 3.99 16.50 5.68
C ASP A 84 5.34 17.07 6.14
N ILE A 85 5.46 18.39 6.20
CA ILE A 85 6.72 19.05 6.52
C ILE A 85 6.88 19.07 8.04
N ASP A 86 8.08 18.68 8.52
CA ASP A 86 8.39 18.74 9.94
C ASP A 86 8.32 20.19 10.43
N LYS A 87 7.69 20.38 11.60
CA LYS A 87 7.45 21.74 12.15
C LYS A 87 8.72 22.40 12.66
N ILE A 88 9.72 21.61 13.00
CA ILE A 88 10.98 22.12 13.56
C ILE A 88 12.03 22.28 12.47
N ASP A 89 12.20 21.25 11.64
CA ASP A 89 13.16 21.27 10.53
C ASP A 89 12.43 21.11 9.20
N SER A 90 12.23 22.21 8.50
CA SER A 90 11.50 22.24 7.22
C SER A 90 12.17 21.45 6.08
N ARG A 91 13.41 21.01 6.28
CA ARG A 91 14.10 20.15 5.32
C ARG A 91 13.62 18.70 5.41
N VAL A 92 13.03 18.32 6.53
CA VAL A 92 12.51 16.97 6.74
C VAL A 92 11.05 16.91 6.30
N LYS A 93 10.75 15.97 5.42
CA LYS A 93 9.39 15.72 4.95
C LYS A 93 9.01 14.28 5.25
N TYR A 94 7.82 14.08 5.79
CA TYR A 94 7.29 12.76 6.10
C TYR A 94 6.29 12.34 5.04
N VAL A 95 6.33 11.06 4.70
CA VAL A 95 5.37 10.45 3.78
C VAL A 95 4.17 9.98 4.60
N VAL A 96 3.00 10.50 4.29
CA VAL A 96 1.76 10.17 5.02
C VAL A 96 0.70 9.66 4.05
N PRO A 97 -0.23 8.80 4.52
CA PRO A 97 -1.30 8.30 3.66
C PRO A 97 -2.35 9.38 3.43
N THR A 98 -2.96 9.33 2.25
CA THR A 98 -4.15 10.13 1.94
C THR A 98 -5.40 9.38 2.37
N GLU A 99 -6.55 10.07 2.36
CA GLU A 99 -7.84 9.42 2.55
C GLU A 99 -8.10 8.34 1.49
N LEU A 100 -7.66 8.58 0.25
CA LEU A 100 -7.79 7.60 -0.83
C LEU A 100 -7.00 6.32 -0.52
N ALA A 101 -5.77 6.46 -0.01
CA ALA A 101 -4.97 5.30 0.41
C ALA A 101 -5.66 4.53 1.53
N ARG A 102 -6.24 5.24 2.50
CA ARG A 102 -6.99 4.60 3.60
C ARG A 102 -8.17 3.81 3.07
N LYS A 103 -8.92 4.37 2.13
CA LYS A 103 -10.04 3.66 1.47
C LYS A 103 -9.57 2.42 0.74
N TYR A 104 -8.41 2.49 0.09
CA TYR A 104 -7.82 1.34 -0.58
C TYR A 104 -7.48 0.23 0.43
N PHE A 105 -6.86 0.57 1.55
CA PHE A 105 -6.55 -0.40 2.61
C PHE A 105 -7.82 -1.01 3.22
N VAL A 106 -8.87 -0.21 3.41
CA VAL A 106 -10.18 -0.71 3.88
C VAL A 106 -10.73 -1.74 2.90
N ALA A 107 -10.70 -1.44 1.61
CA ALA A 107 -11.18 -2.36 0.58
C ALA A 107 -10.42 -3.68 0.59
N LEU A 108 -9.09 -3.62 0.75
CA LEU A 108 -8.26 -4.83 0.84
C LEU A 108 -8.58 -5.64 2.09
N GLY A 109 -8.79 -4.99 3.23
CA GLY A 109 -9.20 -5.65 4.48
C GLY A 109 -10.56 -6.33 4.35
N GLN A 110 -11.52 -5.65 3.71
CA GLN A 110 -12.83 -6.23 3.42
C GLN A 110 -12.72 -7.46 2.49
N ALA A 111 -11.77 -7.43 1.56
CA ALA A 111 -11.51 -8.58 0.69
C ALA A 111 -11.01 -9.79 1.47
N ILE A 112 -10.18 -9.57 2.48
CA ILE A 112 -9.72 -10.65 3.37
C ILE A 112 -10.91 -11.26 4.10
N ASP A 113 -11.74 -10.44 4.73
CA ASP A 113 -12.92 -10.90 5.47
C ASP A 113 -13.87 -11.69 4.58
N LYS A 114 -14.13 -11.18 3.37
CA LYS A 114 -15.02 -11.82 2.42
C LYS A 114 -14.45 -13.14 1.90
N ALA A 115 -13.15 -13.19 1.61
CA ALA A 115 -12.51 -14.41 1.13
C ALA A 115 -12.55 -15.53 2.18
N ALA A 116 -12.48 -15.16 3.46
CA ALA A 116 -12.49 -16.12 4.57
C ALA A 116 -13.88 -16.61 4.94
N GLN A 117 -14.94 -15.99 4.43
CA GLN A 117 -16.31 -16.42 4.71
C GLN A 117 -16.60 -17.79 4.07
N PRO A 118 -17.29 -18.70 4.78
CA PRO A 118 -17.71 -19.95 4.18
C PRO A 118 -18.71 -19.68 3.05
N THR A 119 -18.63 -20.52 2.02
CA THR A 119 -19.59 -20.48 0.88
C THR A 119 -20.86 -21.24 1.21
#